data_3101d927e0ca4b1247f3cf35cd43aff5
#
_entry.id   3101d927e0ca4b1247f3cf35cd43aff5
#
_cell.length_a   1.000
_cell.length_b   1.000
_cell.length_c   1.000
_cell.angle_alpha   90.00
_cell.angle_beta   90.00
_cell.angle_gamma   90.00
#
_symmetry.space_group_name_H-M   'P 1'
#
loop_
_entity.id
_entity.type
_entity.pdbx_description
1 polymer ?
#
loop_
_entity_poly.entity_id
_entity_poly.type
_entity_poly.pdbx_seq_one_letter_code
_entity_poly.pdbx_strand_id
1 'polypeptide(L)'
;MLYLIVGAGQPESIAIENEQKISLIFQGERFNLLDIVLGKPNYDDDLTLSIPVYVADTDGLEHLITKINIKLLEDGYKTHCPGLKISLSQEVPLDEYLDSEPLVLLSVDGSMLLGNYRYFSPNSVDIKLPISLLEVWDWGTTKIHQESMRAEKRFDSVQGFTYNKIADDYSIVFNDDGAGEIADLVAIRESKNVIHIDLFHCKYCSLTDGVAIPGARVNDVYEVCGQASRSVKWLYTGEKFFDRLMDRYQKSLPIGFDRILKGLPEQLEILRNKCHDHELVFRFAIVQPAISATKISSGQLAVLGTSYSYIKSISGSDIRVIVSP
;
A
#
# COMPACT_ATOMS: atom_id res chain seq x y z
N MET A 1 -5.49 -16.86 -11.94
CA MET A 1 -5.92 -15.48 -11.61
C MET A 1 -4.65 -14.70 -11.33
N LEU A 2 -4.35 -13.73 -12.17
CA LEU A 2 -3.17 -12.86 -12.00
C LEU A 2 -3.50 -11.76 -11.00
N TYR A 3 -2.63 -11.57 -10.03
CA TYR A 3 -2.68 -10.42 -9.12
C TYR A 3 -1.57 -9.47 -9.54
N LEU A 4 -1.94 -8.21 -9.77
CA LEU A 4 -0.97 -7.18 -10.05
C LEU A 4 -0.48 -6.64 -8.71
N ILE A 5 0.71 -7.06 -8.28
CA ILE A 5 1.50 -6.30 -7.33
C ILE A 5 2.47 -5.50 -8.19
N VAL A 6 2.19 -4.22 -8.37
CA VAL A 6 3.10 -3.33 -9.08
C VAL A 6 4.25 -2.99 -8.14
N GLY A 7 5.28 -3.81 -8.21
CA GLY A 7 6.59 -3.43 -7.75
C GLY A 7 7.33 -2.88 -8.96
N ALA A 8 7.35 -1.57 -9.15
CA ALA A 8 8.30 -0.97 -10.08
C ALA A 8 9.68 -1.20 -9.50
N GLY A 9 10.56 -1.89 -10.25
CA GLY A 9 11.97 -2.02 -9.87
C GLY A 9 12.56 -0.62 -9.71
N GLN A 10 12.90 -0.26 -8.51
CA GLN A 10 13.68 0.87 -8.00
C GLN A 10 13.88 2.14 -8.90
N PRO A 11 12.85 2.77 -9.49
CA PRO A 11 13.03 4.11 -10.02
C PRO A 11 13.37 5.12 -8.90
N GLU A 12 13.05 4.76 -7.67
CA GLU A 12 13.24 5.60 -6.49
C GLU A 12 14.71 5.75 -6.07
N SER A 13 15.55 4.73 -6.24
CA SER A 13 16.97 4.84 -5.94
C SER A 13 17.69 5.84 -6.86
N ILE A 14 17.32 5.88 -8.13
CA ILE A 14 17.86 6.83 -9.10
C ILE A 14 17.37 8.25 -8.82
N ALA A 15 16.11 8.41 -8.40
CA ALA A 15 15.53 9.71 -8.05
C ALA A 15 16.11 10.29 -6.74
N ILE A 16 16.44 9.41 -5.78
CA ILE A 16 17.04 9.81 -4.49
C ILE A 16 18.47 10.29 -4.71
N GLU A 17 19.28 9.60 -5.50
CA GLU A 17 20.67 9.98 -5.75
C GLU A 17 20.84 11.30 -6.48
N ASN A 18 19.85 11.72 -7.29
CA ASN A 18 19.95 12.89 -8.15
C ASN A 18 19.04 14.06 -7.78
N GLU A 19 18.32 14.01 -6.65
CA GLU A 19 17.30 15.00 -6.25
C GLU A 19 16.22 15.24 -7.33
N GLN A 20 16.12 14.36 -8.32
CA GLN A 20 15.17 14.50 -9.44
C GLN A 20 13.80 14.03 -9.01
N LYS A 21 12.81 14.93 -9.14
CA LYS A 21 11.41 14.58 -8.93
C LYS A 21 10.92 13.75 -10.12
N ILE A 22 10.65 12.47 -9.90
CA ILE A 22 9.96 11.64 -10.87
C ILE A 22 8.51 12.14 -10.99
N SER A 23 8.08 12.38 -12.21
CA SER A 23 6.71 12.84 -12.50
C SER A 23 6.11 12.02 -13.63
N LEU A 24 4.82 11.74 -13.55
CA LEU A 24 4.03 11.33 -14.70
C LEU A 24 3.52 12.58 -15.45
N ILE A 25 3.50 12.49 -16.77
CA ILE A 25 3.01 13.55 -17.64
C ILE A 25 1.89 12.98 -18.48
N PHE A 26 0.74 13.65 -18.44
CA PHE A 26 -0.42 13.33 -19.28
C PHE A 26 -1.01 14.62 -19.83
N GLN A 27 -1.19 14.71 -21.16
CA GLN A 27 -1.72 15.89 -21.87
C GLN A 27 -0.99 17.21 -21.53
N GLY A 28 0.31 17.14 -21.20
CA GLY A 28 1.14 18.29 -20.85
C GLY A 28 1.11 18.68 -19.37
N GLU A 29 0.25 18.11 -18.56
CA GLU A 29 0.23 18.29 -17.12
C GLU A 29 1.20 17.32 -16.44
N ARG A 30 1.86 17.79 -15.36
CA ARG A 30 2.81 17.04 -14.57
C ARG A 30 2.20 16.64 -13.22
N PHE A 31 2.25 15.36 -12.92
CA PHE A 31 1.77 14.78 -11.67
C PHE A 31 2.93 14.17 -10.90
N ASN A 32 3.00 14.43 -9.60
CA ASN A 32 3.97 13.76 -8.75
C ASN A 32 3.65 12.26 -8.70
N LEU A 33 4.65 11.41 -8.87
CA LEU A 33 4.45 9.96 -8.83
C LEU A 33 3.79 9.48 -7.52
N LEU A 34 4.02 10.19 -6.41
CA LEU A 34 3.42 9.86 -5.12
C LEU A 34 1.92 10.16 -5.03
N ASP A 35 1.41 11.03 -5.90
CA ASP A 35 -0.01 11.38 -5.95
C ASP A 35 -0.78 10.52 -6.96
N ILE A 36 -0.09 9.59 -7.64
CA ILE A 36 -0.70 8.64 -8.58
C ILE A 36 -1.29 7.45 -7.82
N VAL A 37 -2.53 7.16 -8.12
CA VAL A 37 -3.26 6.00 -7.59
C VAL A 37 -3.63 5.08 -8.74
N LEU A 38 -3.23 3.82 -8.63
CA LEU A 38 -3.66 2.78 -9.57
C LEU A 38 -4.97 2.17 -9.08
N GLY A 39 -6.00 2.24 -9.92
CA GLY A 39 -7.30 1.69 -9.60
C GLY A 39 -7.36 0.17 -9.75
N LYS A 40 -8.54 -0.37 -9.47
CA LYS A 40 -8.78 -1.81 -9.58
C LYS A 40 -8.61 -2.28 -11.02
N PRO A 41 -7.77 -3.29 -11.26
CA PRO A 41 -7.60 -3.87 -12.59
C PRO A 41 -8.89 -4.52 -13.10
N ASN A 42 -9.18 -4.35 -14.40
CA ASN A 42 -10.25 -5.04 -15.09
C ASN A 42 -9.66 -5.90 -16.20
N TYR A 43 -10.15 -7.12 -16.35
CA TYR A 43 -9.82 -8.00 -17.46
C TYR A 43 -10.86 -7.83 -18.57
N ASP A 44 -10.38 -7.87 -19.80
CA ASP A 44 -11.22 -8.04 -20.98
C ASP A 44 -11.04 -9.44 -21.60
N ASP A 45 -11.86 -9.74 -22.61
CA ASP A 45 -11.91 -11.06 -23.23
C ASP A 45 -10.68 -11.42 -24.08
N ASP A 46 -9.77 -10.46 -24.32
CA ASP A 46 -8.56 -10.66 -25.14
C ASP A 46 -7.25 -10.77 -24.32
N LEU A 47 -7.37 -11.11 -23.05
CA LEU A 47 -6.26 -11.24 -22.08
C LEU A 47 -5.55 -9.92 -21.82
N THR A 48 -6.24 -8.79 -21.98
CA THR A 48 -5.73 -7.47 -21.62
C THR A 48 -6.21 -7.09 -20.22
N LEU A 49 -5.25 -6.71 -19.37
CA LEU A 49 -5.48 -6.17 -18.05
C LEU A 49 -5.45 -4.64 -18.15
N SER A 50 -6.58 -3.99 -17.92
CA SER A 50 -6.70 -2.54 -17.90
C SER A 50 -6.65 -2.03 -16.47
N ILE A 51 -5.70 -1.15 -16.16
CA ILE A 51 -5.49 -0.55 -14.84
C ILE A 51 -5.80 0.93 -14.96
N PRO A 52 -6.88 1.42 -14.32
CA PRO A 52 -7.16 2.84 -14.25
C PRO A 52 -6.05 3.58 -13.49
N VAL A 53 -5.65 4.75 -13.99
CA VAL A 53 -4.66 5.64 -13.36
C VAL A 53 -5.38 6.90 -12.91
N TYR A 54 -5.37 7.15 -11.62
CA TYR A 54 -5.96 8.32 -10.99
C TYR A 54 -4.86 9.22 -10.45
N VAL A 55 -5.20 10.50 -10.32
CA VAL A 55 -4.43 11.47 -9.55
C VAL A 55 -5.29 11.94 -8.38
N ALA A 56 -4.72 11.94 -7.20
CA ALA A 56 -5.34 12.53 -6.03
C ALA A 56 -5.10 14.05 -6.04
N ASP A 57 -6.16 14.84 -5.91
CA ASP A 57 -6.07 16.28 -5.67
C ASP A 57 -5.76 16.59 -4.20
N THR A 58 -5.64 17.88 -3.89
CA THR A 58 -5.35 18.35 -2.52
C THR A 58 -6.46 18.02 -1.51
N ASP A 59 -7.68 17.79 -2.00
CA ASP A 59 -8.85 17.45 -1.19
C ASP A 59 -9.01 15.92 -1.04
N GLY A 60 -8.13 15.16 -1.69
CA GLY A 60 -8.13 13.71 -1.66
C GLY A 60 -9.12 13.07 -2.63
N LEU A 61 -9.67 13.84 -3.57
CA LEU A 61 -10.51 13.29 -4.63
C LEU A 61 -9.64 12.70 -5.73
N GLU A 62 -10.00 11.49 -6.17
CA GLU A 62 -9.30 10.78 -7.22
C GLU A 62 -9.91 11.11 -8.59
N HIS A 63 -9.11 11.64 -9.49
CA HIS A 63 -9.49 11.97 -10.85
C HIS A 63 -8.86 10.97 -11.82
N LEU A 64 -9.69 10.26 -12.58
CA LEU A 64 -9.20 9.34 -13.62
C LEU A 64 -8.52 10.14 -14.73
N ILE A 65 -7.24 9.87 -14.96
CA ILE A 65 -6.48 10.51 -16.04
C ILE A 65 -6.39 9.62 -17.29
N THR A 66 -6.12 8.32 -17.11
CA THR A 66 -5.96 7.38 -18.22
C THR A 66 -5.99 5.93 -17.72
N LYS A 67 -5.57 5.00 -18.56
CA LYS A 67 -5.41 3.58 -18.23
C LYS A 67 -4.07 3.06 -18.71
N ILE A 68 -3.47 2.17 -17.94
CA ILE A 68 -2.37 1.31 -18.36
C ILE A 68 -2.98 -0.02 -18.82
N ASN A 69 -2.70 -0.43 -20.05
CA ASN A 69 -3.14 -1.71 -20.56
C ASN A 69 -1.95 -2.68 -20.59
N ILE A 70 -2.11 -3.84 -20.01
CA ILE A 70 -1.11 -4.90 -19.99
C ILE A 70 -1.70 -6.07 -20.75
N LYS A 71 -1.21 -6.32 -21.95
CA LYS A 71 -1.59 -7.49 -22.77
C LYS A 71 -0.72 -8.66 -22.40
N LEU A 72 -1.33 -9.74 -21.93
CA LEU A 72 -0.63 -10.99 -21.65
C LEU A 72 -0.31 -11.70 -22.96
N LEU A 73 0.91 -12.19 -23.06
CA LEU A 73 1.45 -12.96 -24.18
C LEU A 73 1.79 -14.37 -23.70
N GLU A 74 2.10 -15.27 -24.63
CA GLU A 74 2.49 -16.63 -24.29
C GLU A 74 3.75 -16.65 -23.41
N ASP A 75 4.72 -15.80 -23.71
CA ASP A 75 6.03 -15.75 -23.04
C ASP A 75 6.26 -14.48 -22.20
N GLY A 76 5.21 -13.75 -21.83
CA GLY A 76 5.37 -12.52 -21.05
C GLY A 76 4.18 -11.60 -21.12
N TYR A 77 4.45 -10.30 -21.21
CA TYR A 77 3.40 -9.30 -21.41
C TYR A 77 3.96 -8.07 -22.14
N LYS A 78 3.06 -7.26 -22.68
CA LYS A 78 3.38 -5.96 -23.25
C LYS A 78 2.50 -4.88 -22.63
N THR A 79 3.11 -3.76 -22.27
CA THR A 79 2.40 -2.59 -21.75
C THR A 79 2.03 -1.62 -22.87
N HIS A 80 0.91 -0.96 -22.72
CA HIS A 80 0.48 0.15 -23.56
C HIS A 80 -0.12 1.25 -22.69
N CYS A 81 0.53 2.42 -22.70
CA CYS A 81 0.24 3.54 -21.82
C CYS A 81 -0.06 4.80 -22.65
N PRO A 82 -1.22 4.88 -23.34
CA PRO A 82 -1.47 5.92 -24.32
C PRO A 82 -1.40 7.32 -23.69
N GLY A 83 -0.51 8.15 -24.24
CA GLY A 83 -0.34 9.55 -23.84
C GLY A 83 0.37 9.77 -22.50
N LEU A 84 0.72 8.71 -21.78
CA LEU A 84 1.53 8.83 -20.56
C LEU A 84 3.01 8.91 -20.88
N LYS A 85 3.70 9.82 -20.21
CA LYS A 85 5.15 9.91 -20.19
C LYS A 85 5.64 9.90 -18.75
N ILE A 86 6.86 9.42 -18.57
CA ILE A 86 7.59 9.57 -17.31
C ILE A 86 8.71 10.59 -17.49
N SER A 87 8.89 11.46 -16.52
CA SER A 87 9.98 12.43 -16.48
C SER A 87 10.98 11.99 -15.42
N LEU A 88 12.16 11.66 -15.90
CA LEU A 88 13.36 11.41 -15.09
C LEU A 88 14.36 12.52 -15.37
N SER A 89 15.50 12.21 -15.98
CA SER A 89 16.43 13.20 -16.56
C SER A 89 15.89 13.79 -17.88
N GLN A 90 15.03 13.05 -18.57
CA GLN A 90 14.33 13.44 -19.80
C GLN A 90 12.91 12.84 -19.78
N GLU A 91 12.03 13.38 -20.63
CA GLU A 91 10.68 12.84 -20.82
C GLU A 91 10.72 11.66 -21.79
N VAL A 92 10.21 10.52 -21.35
CA VAL A 92 10.13 9.28 -22.12
C VAL A 92 8.69 8.78 -22.10
N PRO A 93 8.13 8.22 -23.21
CA PRO A 93 6.86 7.50 -23.16
C PRO A 93 6.90 6.40 -22.08
N LEU A 94 5.81 6.28 -21.30
CA LEU A 94 5.79 5.34 -20.18
C LEU A 94 5.90 3.88 -20.63
N ASP A 95 5.34 3.53 -21.77
CA ASP A 95 5.47 2.18 -22.36
C ASP A 95 6.92 1.86 -22.75
N GLU A 96 7.67 2.80 -23.36
CA GLU A 96 9.10 2.63 -23.64
C GLU A 96 9.92 2.48 -22.36
N TYR A 97 9.58 3.25 -21.32
CA TYR A 97 10.22 3.11 -20.01
C TYR A 97 9.95 1.73 -19.39
N LEU A 98 8.70 1.27 -19.44
CA LEU A 98 8.30 -0.03 -18.90
C LEU A 98 8.78 -1.22 -19.75
N ASP A 99 9.23 -1.01 -20.98
CA ASP A 99 9.93 -2.02 -21.79
C ASP A 99 11.38 -2.23 -21.30
N SER A 100 12.02 -1.17 -20.76
CA SER A 100 13.37 -1.25 -20.18
C SER A 100 13.37 -1.60 -18.69
N GLU A 101 12.38 -1.09 -17.97
CA GLU A 101 12.17 -1.29 -16.51
C GLU A 101 10.80 -1.93 -16.28
N PRO A 102 10.65 -3.22 -16.57
CA PRO A 102 9.35 -3.86 -16.64
C PRO A 102 8.69 -4.00 -15.26
N LEU A 103 7.36 -3.92 -15.25
CA LEU A 103 6.56 -4.23 -14.08
C LEU A 103 6.72 -5.70 -13.69
N VAL A 104 6.71 -5.98 -12.39
CA VAL A 104 6.64 -7.35 -11.89
C VAL A 104 5.18 -7.75 -11.72
N LEU A 105 4.74 -8.76 -12.46
CA LEU A 105 3.41 -9.36 -12.30
C LEU A 105 3.55 -10.66 -11.50
N LEU A 106 2.93 -10.72 -10.34
CA LEU A 106 2.91 -11.91 -9.50
C LEU A 106 1.60 -12.67 -9.69
N SER A 107 1.70 -13.96 -9.86
CA SER A 107 0.55 -14.86 -9.94
C SER A 107 0.28 -15.53 -8.59
N VAL A 108 -0.97 -15.97 -8.39
CA VAL A 108 -1.42 -16.70 -7.18
C VAL A 108 -0.68 -18.00 -6.96
N ASP A 109 -0.18 -18.61 -8.03
CA ASP A 109 0.61 -19.84 -7.97
C ASP A 109 2.09 -19.60 -7.62
N GLY A 110 2.45 -18.33 -7.34
CA GLY A 110 3.82 -17.93 -7.03
C GLY A 110 4.69 -17.76 -8.27
N SER A 111 4.16 -17.91 -9.47
CA SER A 111 4.88 -17.54 -10.68
C SER A 111 4.96 -16.02 -10.82
N MET A 112 6.03 -15.57 -11.45
CA MET A 112 6.33 -14.15 -11.65
C MET A 112 6.59 -13.91 -13.14
N LEU A 113 6.02 -12.84 -13.67
CA LEU A 113 6.34 -12.32 -15.00
C LEU A 113 7.08 -11.00 -14.84
N LEU A 114 8.23 -10.90 -15.49
CA LEU A 114 9.04 -9.69 -15.56
C LEU A 114 9.32 -9.42 -17.04
N GLY A 115 8.55 -8.54 -17.65
CA GLY A 115 8.61 -8.33 -19.09
C GLY A 115 8.36 -9.65 -19.85
N ASN A 116 9.34 -10.06 -20.66
CA ASN A 116 9.30 -11.31 -21.40
C ASN A 116 9.86 -12.52 -20.62
N TYR A 117 10.18 -12.34 -19.34
CA TYR A 117 10.70 -13.43 -18.52
C TYR A 117 9.60 -13.96 -17.62
N ARG A 118 9.38 -15.26 -17.67
CA ARG A 118 8.49 -15.96 -16.76
C ARG A 118 9.33 -16.82 -15.81
N TYR A 119 9.21 -16.51 -14.54
CA TYR A 119 9.81 -17.31 -13.48
C TYR A 119 8.72 -18.21 -12.90
N PHE A 120 8.89 -19.50 -13.06
CA PHE A 120 8.07 -20.48 -12.36
C PHE A 120 8.62 -20.66 -10.96
N SER A 121 7.74 -20.66 -9.97
CA SER A 121 8.13 -21.15 -8.65
C SER A 121 8.63 -22.60 -8.83
N PRO A 122 9.84 -22.93 -8.39
CA PRO A 122 10.40 -24.27 -8.57
C PRO A 122 9.61 -25.36 -7.85
N ASN A 123 8.73 -24.96 -6.97
CA ASN A 123 7.68 -25.78 -6.40
C ASN A 123 6.38 -25.04 -6.64
N SER A 124 5.43 -25.67 -7.29
CA SER A 124 4.03 -25.22 -7.36
C SER A 124 3.38 -25.24 -5.98
N VAL A 125 4.13 -24.83 -4.97
CA VAL A 125 3.66 -24.70 -3.61
C VAL A 125 2.81 -23.44 -3.59
N ASP A 126 1.53 -23.63 -3.40
CA ASP A 126 0.62 -22.58 -2.96
C ASP A 126 1.36 -21.68 -1.96
N ILE A 127 1.76 -20.48 -2.37
CA ILE A 127 2.32 -19.50 -1.45
C ILE A 127 1.15 -19.06 -0.57
N LYS A 128 0.98 -19.76 0.53
CA LYS A 128 -0.04 -19.45 1.53
C LYS A 128 0.61 -18.79 2.73
N LEU A 129 -0.05 -17.77 3.25
CA LEU A 129 0.35 -17.25 4.56
C LEU A 129 0.22 -18.38 5.61
N PRO A 130 1.26 -18.65 6.40
CA PRO A 130 1.14 -19.56 7.54
C PRO A 130 0.06 -19.06 8.51
N ILE A 131 -0.88 -19.92 8.88
CA ILE A 131 -1.98 -19.56 9.81
C ILE A 131 -1.43 -19.06 11.16
N SER A 132 -0.26 -19.52 11.57
CA SER A 132 0.42 -19.05 12.78
C SER A 132 0.80 -17.57 12.77
N LEU A 133 0.80 -16.92 11.61
CA LEU A 133 1.05 -15.49 11.48
C LEU A 133 -0.23 -14.64 11.58
N LEU A 134 -1.41 -15.27 11.72
CA LEU A 134 -2.65 -14.56 11.97
C LEU A 134 -2.71 -14.11 13.43
N GLU A 135 -2.93 -12.81 13.61
CA GLU A 135 -3.21 -12.20 14.91
C GLU A 135 -4.72 -11.98 15.04
N VAL A 136 -5.34 -12.59 16.04
CA VAL A 136 -6.79 -12.54 16.21
C VAL A 136 -7.16 -11.46 17.21
N TRP A 137 -7.97 -10.49 16.76
CA TRP A 137 -8.53 -9.47 17.63
C TRP A 137 -10.04 -9.66 17.79
N ASP A 138 -10.51 -9.56 19.04
CA ASP A 138 -11.94 -9.38 19.31
C ASP A 138 -12.33 -7.93 19.09
N TRP A 139 -13.20 -7.69 18.13
CA TRP A 139 -13.65 -6.37 17.72
C TRP A 139 -14.76 -5.80 18.62
N GLY A 140 -15.35 -6.61 19.51
CA GLY A 140 -16.38 -6.19 20.44
C GLY A 140 -17.54 -5.45 19.76
N THR A 141 -17.76 -4.19 20.15
CA THR A 141 -18.82 -3.32 19.59
C THR A 141 -18.37 -2.46 18.41
N THR A 142 -17.17 -2.69 17.89
CA THR A 142 -16.62 -1.93 16.76
C THR A 142 -17.46 -2.11 15.50
N LYS A 143 -17.74 -1.03 14.82
CA LYS A 143 -18.45 -1.03 13.54
C LYS A 143 -17.49 -1.46 12.42
N ILE A 144 -17.21 -2.76 12.33
CA ILE A 144 -16.24 -3.30 11.36
C ILE A 144 -16.59 -3.05 9.89
N HIS A 145 -17.79 -2.58 9.58
CA HIS A 145 -18.20 -2.11 8.24
C HIS A 145 -17.82 -0.64 7.98
N GLN A 146 -17.23 0.04 8.95
CA GLN A 146 -16.73 1.41 8.82
C GLN A 146 -15.21 1.40 8.96
N GLU A 147 -14.51 1.73 7.89
CA GLU A 147 -13.05 1.74 7.85
C GLU A 147 -12.49 2.96 8.56
N SER A 148 -12.80 4.13 8.01
CA SER A 148 -12.15 5.39 8.33
C SER A 148 -12.60 6.00 9.65
N MET A 149 -11.63 6.49 10.39
CA MET A 149 -11.82 7.31 11.58
C MET A 149 -12.38 8.70 11.24
N ARG A 150 -12.06 9.22 10.06
CA ARG A 150 -12.35 10.57 9.58
C ARG A 150 -11.91 11.68 10.56
N ALA A 151 -12.17 12.94 10.22
CA ALA A 151 -11.86 14.08 11.05
C ALA A 151 -12.61 14.07 12.40
N GLU A 152 -13.79 13.45 12.45
CA GLU A 152 -14.62 13.34 13.67
C GLU A 152 -14.07 12.35 14.70
N LYS A 153 -12.94 11.69 14.38
CA LYS A 153 -12.27 10.71 15.26
C LYS A 153 -13.21 9.59 15.72
N ARG A 154 -13.87 8.92 14.76
CA ARG A 154 -14.77 7.79 15.05
C ARG A 154 -13.99 6.58 15.56
N PHE A 155 -13.85 6.50 16.88
CA PHE A 155 -13.12 5.42 17.57
C PHE A 155 -13.80 4.05 17.48
N ASP A 156 -15.06 4.00 17.04
CA ASP A 156 -15.82 2.77 16.78
C ASP A 156 -15.65 2.21 15.36
N SER A 157 -14.81 2.86 14.54
CA SER A 157 -14.38 2.36 13.21
C SER A 157 -13.21 1.39 13.32
N VAL A 158 -12.85 0.71 12.20
CA VAL A 158 -11.69 -0.19 12.15
C VAL A 158 -10.40 0.54 12.49
N GLN A 159 -10.14 1.70 11.87
CA GLN A 159 -8.97 2.53 12.16
C GLN A 159 -8.97 3.02 13.61
N GLY A 160 -10.14 3.44 14.14
CA GLY A 160 -10.27 3.90 15.51
C GLY A 160 -10.00 2.81 16.53
N PHE A 161 -10.52 1.61 16.30
CA PHE A 161 -10.22 0.47 17.15
C PHE A 161 -8.75 0.09 17.09
N THR A 162 -8.16 0.09 15.89
CA THR A 162 -6.73 -0.18 15.69
C THR A 162 -5.89 0.81 16.48
N TYR A 163 -6.19 2.11 16.36
CA TYR A 163 -5.53 3.15 17.15
C TYR A 163 -5.58 2.84 18.65
N ASN A 164 -6.76 2.55 19.20
CA ASN A 164 -6.93 2.26 20.63
C ASN A 164 -6.13 1.05 21.09
N LYS A 165 -5.92 0.06 20.21
CA LYS A 165 -5.15 -1.16 20.50
C LYS A 165 -3.64 -0.93 20.52
N ILE A 166 -3.14 0.01 19.70
CA ILE A 166 -1.71 0.17 19.51
C ILE A 166 -1.13 1.41 20.19
N ALA A 167 -1.96 2.41 20.53
CA ALA A 167 -1.49 3.73 20.91
C ALA A 167 -0.47 3.72 22.06
N ASP A 168 -0.60 2.82 23.03
CA ASP A 168 0.30 2.80 24.19
C ASP A 168 1.73 2.36 23.85
N ASP A 169 1.91 1.62 22.75
CA ASP A 169 3.21 1.10 22.33
C ASP A 169 4.06 2.10 21.52
N TYR A 170 3.47 3.26 21.14
CA TYR A 170 4.12 4.22 20.25
C TYR A 170 4.14 5.64 20.84
N SER A 171 5.17 6.40 20.49
CA SER A 171 5.29 7.82 20.87
C SER A 171 4.49 8.73 19.94
N ILE A 172 4.34 8.35 18.67
CA ILE A 172 3.55 9.07 17.67
C ILE A 172 2.62 8.08 17.00
N VAL A 173 1.33 8.47 16.84
CA VAL A 173 0.40 7.80 15.94
C VAL A 173 -0.24 8.85 15.05
N PHE A 174 -0.10 8.65 13.76
CA PHE A 174 -0.56 9.55 12.71
C PHE A 174 -1.66 8.89 11.90
N ASN A 175 -2.77 9.58 11.70
CA ASN A 175 -3.84 9.17 10.78
C ASN A 175 -3.51 9.73 9.40
N ASP A 176 -3.05 8.86 8.50
CA ASP A 176 -2.69 9.22 7.13
C ASP A 176 -3.75 8.80 6.10
N ASP A 177 -4.91 8.36 6.58
CA ASP A 177 -6.05 7.94 5.75
C ASP A 177 -6.41 8.97 4.66
N GLY A 178 -6.73 8.46 3.48
CA GLY A 178 -7.13 9.23 2.32
C GLY A 178 -6.13 9.18 1.16
N ALA A 179 -6.51 9.77 0.04
CA ALA A 179 -5.73 9.71 -1.20
C ALA A 179 -4.26 10.12 -1.01
N GLY A 180 -3.36 9.33 -1.61
CA GLY A 180 -1.92 9.53 -1.49
C GLY A 180 -1.33 9.16 -0.13
N GLU A 181 -2.02 8.36 0.66
CA GLU A 181 -1.58 7.84 1.96
C GLU A 181 -0.34 6.95 1.87
N ILE A 182 0.44 6.96 2.92
CA ILE A 182 1.51 5.99 3.17
C ILE A 182 0.89 4.69 3.68
N ALA A 183 0.02 4.81 4.67
CA ALA A 183 -0.81 3.78 5.28
C ALA A 183 -1.97 4.47 6.02
N ASP A 184 -3.03 3.76 6.38
CA ASP A 184 -4.14 4.35 7.14
C ASP A 184 -3.69 4.91 8.49
N LEU A 185 -2.87 4.17 9.22
CA LEU A 185 -2.22 4.65 10.43
C LEU A 185 -0.72 4.41 10.34
N VAL A 186 0.04 5.45 10.66
CA VAL A 186 1.50 5.41 10.79
C VAL A 186 1.85 5.53 12.27
N ALA A 187 2.45 4.50 12.84
CA ALA A 187 2.80 4.48 14.25
C ALA A 187 4.32 4.44 14.41
N ILE A 188 4.88 5.37 15.20
CA ILE A 188 6.32 5.56 15.30
C ILE A 188 6.76 5.52 16.76
N ARG A 189 7.86 4.82 16.99
CA ARG A 189 8.58 4.83 18.29
C ARG A 189 10.07 4.83 18.05
N GLU A 190 10.78 5.51 18.93
CA GLU A 190 12.23 5.50 18.96
C GLU A 190 12.73 4.59 20.09
N SER A 191 13.75 3.81 19.82
CA SER A 191 14.46 2.99 20.81
C SER A 191 15.94 2.99 20.51
N LYS A 192 16.73 3.58 21.37
CA LYS A 192 18.19 3.79 21.16
C LYS A 192 18.43 4.55 19.84
N ASN A 193 19.19 3.94 18.92
CA ASN A 193 19.49 4.51 17.60
C ASN A 193 18.64 3.90 16.49
N VAL A 194 17.42 3.44 16.81
CA VAL A 194 16.49 2.83 15.87
C VAL A 194 15.16 3.57 15.93
N ILE A 195 14.66 3.99 14.79
CA ILE A 195 13.31 4.52 14.62
C ILE A 195 12.46 3.41 14.01
N HIS A 196 11.54 2.86 14.81
CA HIS A 196 10.58 1.87 14.35
C HIS A 196 9.35 2.56 13.78
N ILE A 197 8.97 2.20 12.57
CA ILE A 197 7.84 2.74 11.82
C ILE A 197 6.93 1.58 11.44
N ASP A 198 5.75 1.52 12.04
CA ASP A 198 4.77 0.49 11.77
C ASP A 198 3.63 1.08 10.92
N LEU A 199 3.40 0.51 9.74
CA LEU A 199 2.42 0.94 8.75
C LEU A 199 1.20 0.01 8.83
N PHE A 200 0.07 0.53 9.31
CA PHE A 200 -1.18 -0.22 9.44
C PHE A 200 -2.11 0.10 8.28
N HIS A 201 -2.39 -0.90 7.46
CA HIS A 201 -3.38 -0.84 6.39
C HIS A 201 -4.67 -1.48 6.88
N CYS A 202 -5.71 -0.69 6.96
CA CYS A 202 -6.99 -1.09 7.50
C CYS A 202 -8.03 -1.21 6.38
N LYS A 203 -8.87 -2.24 6.44
CA LYS A 203 -10.01 -2.35 5.53
C LYS A 203 -11.25 -2.80 6.29
N TYR A 204 -12.40 -2.34 5.84
CA TYR A 204 -13.67 -2.69 6.46
C TYR A 204 -14.16 -4.08 6.05
N CYS A 205 -15.14 -4.61 6.79
CA CYS A 205 -15.91 -5.79 6.41
C CYS A 205 -17.13 -5.36 5.60
N SER A 206 -17.24 -5.81 4.36
CA SER A 206 -18.38 -5.51 3.51
C SER A 206 -19.68 -6.07 4.12
N LEU A 207 -20.78 -5.33 3.95
CA LEU A 207 -22.09 -5.77 4.42
C LEU A 207 -22.66 -6.86 3.49
N THR A 208 -23.24 -7.89 4.10
CA THR A 208 -24.08 -8.89 3.43
C THR A 208 -25.44 -8.83 4.09
N ASP A 209 -26.49 -8.52 3.32
CA ASP A 209 -27.85 -8.31 3.84
C ASP A 209 -27.91 -7.32 5.01
N GLY A 210 -27.11 -6.24 4.94
CA GLY A 210 -27.04 -5.22 5.96
C GLY A 210 -26.19 -5.55 7.20
N VAL A 211 -25.56 -6.73 7.24
CA VAL A 211 -24.73 -7.18 8.37
C VAL A 211 -23.29 -7.40 7.94
N ALA A 212 -22.34 -6.93 8.75
CA ALA A 212 -20.92 -7.21 8.57
C ALA A 212 -20.57 -8.56 9.19
N ILE A 213 -20.30 -9.56 8.36
CA ILE A 213 -20.01 -10.92 8.80
C ILE A 213 -18.61 -11.31 8.32
N PRO A 214 -17.64 -11.51 9.25
CA PRO A 214 -16.34 -12.07 8.90
C PRO A 214 -16.46 -13.47 8.29
N GLY A 215 -15.65 -13.76 7.27
CA GLY A 215 -15.76 -15.03 6.56
C GLY A 215 -14.63 -15.32 5.59
N ALA A 216 -14.96 -16.05 4.53
CA ALA A 216 -14.02 -16.62 3.57
C ALA A 216 -13.90 -15.85 2.24
N ARG A 217 -14.45 -14.64 2.14
CA ARG A 217 -14.50 -13.87 0.89
C ARG A 217 -13.11 -13.35 0.51
N VAL A 218 -12.62 -13.76 -0.64
CA VAL A 218 -11.28 -13.38 -1.12
C VAL A 218 -11.22 -11.90 -1.50
N ASN A 219 -12.32 -11.33 -2.00
CA ASN A 219 -12.36 -9.92 -2.42
C ASN A 219 -12.03 -8.94 -1.29
N ASP A 220 -12.30 -9.31 -0.04
CA ASP A 220 -12.03 -8.45 1.11
C ASP A 220 -10.52 -8.28 1.39
N VAL A 221 -9.64 -9.07 0.77
CA VAL A 221 -8.18 -9.04 1.01
C VAL A 221 -7.38 -8.36 -0.08
N TYR A 222 -7.89 -8.26 -1.32
CA TYR A 222 -7.09 -7.75 -2.45
C TYR A 222 -6.61 -6.32 -2.26
N GLU A 223 -7.52 -5.46 -1.87
CA GLU A 223 -7.25 -4.02 -1.76
C GLU A 223 -6.22 -3.74 -0.67
N VAL A 224 -6.43 -4.28 0.54
CA VAL A 224 -5.54 -4.06 1.68
C VAL A 224 -4.16 -4.67 1.44
N CYS A 225 -4.07 -5.83 0.78
CA CYS A 225 -2.79 -6.43 0.37
C CYS A 225 -2.06 -5.56 -0.66
N GLY A 226 -2.81 -4.99 -1.61
CA GLY A 226 -2.25 -4.06 -2.60
C GLY A 226 -1.72 -2.78 -1.96
N GLN A 227 -2.45 -2.20 -1.01
CA GLN A 227 -2.02 -1.03 -0.25
C GLN A 227 -0.75 -1.32 0.55
N ALA A 228 -0.71 -2.42 1.31
CA ALA A 228 0.46 -2.81 2.09
C ALA A 228 1.69 -3.05 1.21
N SER A 229 1.52 -3.75 0.08
CA SER A 229 2.61 -4.00 -0.86
C SER A 229 3.14 -2.71 -1.50
N ARG A 230 2.27 -1.75 -1.83
CA ARG A 230 2.66 -0.45 -2.38
C ARG A 230 3.50 0.37 -1.39
N SER A 231 3.28 0.19 -0.10
CA SER A 231 3.93 1.00 0.93
C SER A 231 5.39 0.63 1.17
N VAL A 232 5.89 -0.48 0.60
CA VAL A 232 7.32 -0.83 0.66
C VAL A 232 8.23 0.22 0.01
N LYS A 233 7.68 1.05 -0.89
CA LYS A 233 8.42 2.17 -1.50
C LYS A 233 8.97 3.16 -0.48
N TRP A 234 8.41 3.23 0.71
CA TRP A 234 8.84 4.16 1.74
C TRP A 234 10.08 3.69 2.52
N LEU A 235 10.47 2.41 2.39
CA LEU A 235 11.62 1.81 3.11
C LEU A 235 12.93 2.59 2.94
N TYR A 236 13.14 3.19 1.79
CA TYR A 236 14.43 3.81 1.44
C TYR A 236 14.34 5.32 1.26
N THR A 237 13.26 5.94 1.71
CA THR A 237 13.00 7.36 1.46
C THR A 237 13.57 8.29 2.54
N GLY A 238 13.96 7.77 3.71
CA GLY A 238 14.60 8.55 4.78
C GLY A 238 13.77 9.77 5.19
N GLU A 239 14.36 10.97 5.07
CA GLU A 239 13.70 12.23 5.41
C GLU A 239 12.40 12.48 4.65
N LYS A 240 12.31 12.05 3.38
CA LYS A 240 11.12 12.27 2.55
C LYS A 240 9.87 11.62 3.13
N PHE A 241 10.03 10.53 3.88
CA PHE A 241 8.93 9.91 4.60
C PHE A 241 8.33 10.88 5.63
N PHE A 242 9.17 11.53 6.45
CA PHE A 242 8.72 12.49 7.45
C PHE A 242 8.24 13.78 6.81
N ASP A 243 8.89 14.27 5.75
CA ASP A 243 8.45 15.42 4.97
C ASP A 243 7.04 15.22 4.45
N ARG A 244 6.72 14.00 3.95
CA ARG A 244 5.38 13.65 3.49
C ARG A 244 4.36 13.72 4.62
N LEU A 245 4.64 13.17 5.80
CA LEU A 245 3.73 13.24 6.94
C LEU A 245 3.49 14.69 7.38
N MET A 246 4.54 15.50 7.46
CA MET A 246 4.43 16.91 7.84
C MET A 246 3.63 17.73 6.81
N ASP A 247 3.86 17.50 5.51
CA ASP A 247 3.10 18.14 4.44
C ASP A 247 1.60 17.81 4.52
N ARG A 248 1.26 16.54 4.69
CA ARG A 248 -0.12 16.09 4.86
C ARG A 248 -0.76 16.66 6.12
N TYR A 249 -0.01 16.74 7.21
CA TYR A 249 -0.48 17.37 8.46
C TYR A 249 -0.85 18.84 8.21
N GLN A 250 0.09 19.61 7.63
CA GLN A 250 -0.13 21.04 7.39
C GLN A 250 -1.29 21.31 6.44
N LYS A 251 -1.44 20.50 5.39
CA LYS A 251 -2.55 20.62 4.42
C LYS A 251 -3.91 20.29 5.03
N SER A 252 -3.96 19.43 6.04
CA SER A 252 -5.23 19.01 6.66
C SER A 252 -5.71 19.93 7.79
N LEU A 253 -4.82 20.71 8.42
CA LEU A 253 -5.19 21.63 9.49
C LEU A 253 -6.23 22.70 9.09
N PRO A 254 -6.11 23.37 7.92
CA PRO A 254 -7.09 24.39 7.50
C PRO A 254 -8.50 23.84 7.30
N ILE A 255 -8.63 22.54 7.00
CA ILE A 255 -9.93 21.88 6.85
C ILE A 255 -10.42 21.22 8.14
N GLY A 256 -9.75 21.48 9.28
CA GLY A 256 -10.16 20.98 10.60
C GLY A 256 -9.80 19.52 10.85
N PHE A 257 -8.92 18.93 10.07
CA PHE A 257 -8.47 17.54 10.26
C PHE A 257 -7.09 17.49 10.91
N ASP A 258 -7.06 17.28 12.22
CA ASP A 258 -5.83 16.98 12.95
C ASP A 258 -5.48 15.50 12.80
N ARG A 259 -4.43 15.23 11.99
CA ARG A 259 -3.94 13.88 11.70
C ARG A 259 -3.12 13.28 12.84
N ILE A 260 -2.63 14.07 13.78
CA ILE A 260 -1.87 13.55 14.93
C ILE A 260 -2.83 13.04 15.98
N LEU A 261 -2.91 11.73 16.13
CA LEU A 261 -3.75 11.07 17.13
C LEU A 261 -3.05 10.95 18.49
N LYS A 262 -1.72 10.79 18.47
CA LYS A 262 -0.85 10.74 19.64
C LYS A 262 0.49 11.38 19.31
N GLY A 263 1.08 12.08 20.25
CA GLY A 263 2.35 12.80 20.07
C GLY A 263 2.15 14.27 19.69
N LEU A 264 3.21 14.89 19.20
CA LEU A 264 3.25 16.31 18.82
C LEU A 264 3.89 16.44 17.43
N PRO A 265 3.50 17.45 16.61
CA PRO A 265 4.07 17.66 15.28
C PRO A 265 5.59 17.88 15.31
N GLU A 266 6.10 18.55 16.34
CA GLU A 266 7.53 18.82 16.50
C GLU A 266 8.37 17.53 16.65
N GLN A 267 7.75 16.45 17.13
CA GLN A 267 8.41 15.15 17.22
C GLN A 267 8.68 14.54 15.85
N LEU A 268 7.84 14.79 14.84
CA LEU A 268 8.09 14.35 13.45
C LEU A 268 9.33 15.04 12.89
N GLU A 269 9.49 16.34 13.14
CA GLU A 269 10.67 17.11 12.71
C GLU A 269 11.94 16.62 13.42
N ILE A 270 11.86 16.33 14.71
CA ILE A 270 12.98 15.75 15.47
C ILE A 270 13.40 14.40 14.87
N LEU A 271 12.45 13.52 14.59
CA LEU A 271 12.73 12.20 14.02
C LEU A 271 13.25 12.29 12.59
N ARG A 272 12.76 13.24 11.79
CA ARG A 272 13.30 13.56 10.48
C ARG A 272 14.79 13.87 10.54
N ASN A 273 15.19 14.76 11.45
CA ASN A 273 16.60 15.15 11.60
C ASN A 273 17.49 14.00 12.12
N LYS A 274 16.89 13.04 12.82
CA LYS A 274 17.60 11.85 13.31
C LYS A 274 17.78 10.74 12.25
N CYS A 275 17.10 10.81 11.12
CA CYS A 275 17.19 9.77 10.08
C CYS A 275 18.60 9.49 9.57
N HIS A 276 19.52 10.47 9.69
CA HIS A 276 20.90 10.31 9.24
C HIS A 276 21.75 9.45 10.19
N ASP A 277 21.40 9.47 11.48
CA ASP A 277 22.18 8.81 12.53
C ASP A 277 21.47 7.60 13.14
N HIS A 278 20.22 7.33 12.69
CA HIS A 278 19.37 6.26 13.20
C HIS A 278 19.00 5.29 12.09
N GLU A 279 18.96 4.02 12.43
CA GLU A 279 18.39 2.99 11.57
C GLU A 279 16.85 3.16 11.50
N LEU A 280 16.29 3.15 10.29
CA LEU A 280 14.84 3.12 10.08
C LEU A 280 14.38 1.68 9.87
N VAL A 281 13.54 1.19 10.76
CA VAL A 281 12.97 -0.15 10.70
C VAL A 281 11.48 -0.06 10.43
N PHE A 282 11.09 -0.40 9.21
CA PHE A 282 9.69 -0.44 8.80
C PHE A 282 9.07 -1.83 9.04
N ARG A 283 7.84 -1.84 9.52
CA ARG A 283 7.00 -3.02 9.65
C ARG A 283 5.64 -2.75 9.06
N PHE A 284 5.02 -3.79 8.53
CA PHE A 284 3.74 -3.69 7.81
C PHE A 284 2.70 -4.51 8.54
N ALA A 285 1.50 -3.95 8.66
CA ALA A 285 0.36 -4.64 9.26
C ALA A 285 -0.87 -4.53 8.35
N ILE A 286 -1.49 -5.65 8.07
CA ILE A 286 -2.80 -5.75 7.42
C ILE A 286 -3.84 -5.94 8.51
N VAL A 287 -4.79 -5.02 8.59
CA VAL A 287 -5.89 -5.04 9.56
C VAL A 287 -7.19 -5.28 8.80
N GLN A 288 -7.67 -6.54 8.81
CA GLN A 288 -8.83 -6.93 8.01
C GLN A 288 -9.84 -7.74 8.82
N PRO A 289 -10.80 -7.05 9.48
CA PRO A 289 -11.84 -7.73 10.27
C PRO A 289 -12.81 -8.59 9.45
N ALA A 290 -12.83 -8.47 8.13
CA ALA A 290 -13.66 -9.33 7.29
C ALA A 290 -13.14 -10.77 7.19
N ILE A 291 -11.90 -11.04 7.57
CA ILE A 291 -11.34 -12.38 7.63
C ILE A 291 -11.70 -13.00 8.98
N SER A 292 -12.29 -14.20 8.98
CA SER A 292 -12.43 -15.00 10.18
C SER A 292 -11.29 -16.02 10.25
N ALA A 293 -10.52 -16.01 11.32
CA ALA A 293 -9.42 -16.96 11.53
C ALA A 293 -9.88 -18.44 11.47
N THR A 294 -11.12 -18.70 11.91
CA THR A 294 -11.71 -20.03 11.90
C THR A 294 -12.31 -20.45 10.56
N LYS A 295 -12.56 -19.49 9.65
CA LYS A 295 -13.19 -19.72 8.33
C LYS A 295 -12.32 -19.27 7.17
N ILE A 296 -11.05 -18.94 7.42
CA ILE A 296 -10.16 -18.43 6.38
C ILE A 296 -10.04 -19.44 5.23
N SER A 297 -10.21 -18.96 4.01
CA SER A 297 -10.14 -19.78 2.80
C SER A 297 -8.71 -19.91 2.29
N SER A 298 -8.47 -20.98 1.54
CA SER A 298 -7.21 -21.18 0.81
C SER A 298 -6.90 -20.00 -0.13
N GLY A 299 -7.93 -19.41 -0.76
CA GLY A 299 -7.78 -18.22 -1.61
C GLY A 299 -7.34 -16.98 -0.83
N GLN A 300 -7.90 -16.73 0.35
CA GLN A 300 -7.45 -15.63 1.22
C GLN A 300 -6.00 -15.83 1.66
N LEU A 301 -5.65 -17.06 2.09
CA LEU A 301 -4.27 -17.40 2.48
C LEU A 301 -3.29 -17.22 1.32
N ALA A 302 -3.69 -17.54 0.09
CA ALA A 302 -2.84 -17.35 -1.09
C ALA A 302 -2.59 -15.86 -1.39
N VAL A 303 -3.61 -15.01 -1.33
CA VAL A 303 -3.46 -13.56 -1.53
C VAL A 303 -2.56 -12.94 -0.45
N LEU A 304 -2.84 -13.26 0.81
CA LEU A 304 -2.02 -12.81 1.94
C LEU A 304 -0.59 -13.32 1.83
N GLY A 305 -0.39 -14.59 1.45
CA GLY A 305 0.92 -15.20 1.29
C GLY A 305 1.75 -14.56 0.17
N THR A 306 1.11 -14.16 -0.93
CA THR A 306 1.77 -13.44 -2.01
C THR A 306 2.25 -12.07 -1.55
N SER A 307 1.37 -11.31 -0.88
CA SER A 307 1.73 -10.00 -0.31
C SER A 307 2.83 -10.11 0.74
N TYR A 308 2.73 -11.10 1.64
CA TYR A 308 3.75 -11.41 2.62
C TYR A 308 5.11 -11.69 2.00
N SER A 309 5.15 -12.59 0.99
CA SER A 309 6.40 -12.96 0.32
C SER A 309 7.05 -11.77 -0.37
N TYR A 310 6.25 -10.93 -1.03
CA TYR A 310 6.72 -9.69 -1.67
C TYR A 310 7.30 -8.72 -0.62
N ILE A 311 6.52 -8.36 0.39
CA ILE A 311 6.95 -7.41 1.43
C ILE A 311 8.21 -7.92 2.13
N LYS A 312 8.22 -9.20 2.53
CA LYS A 312 9.37 -9.81 3.19
C LYS A 312 10.62 -9.83 2.33
N SER A 313 10.49 -10.07 1.02
CA SER A 313 11.63 -10.09 0.10
C SER A 313 12.32 -8.72 -0.02
N ILE A 314 11.57 -7.63 0.15
CA ILE A 314 12.08 -6.26 0.04
C ILE A 314 12.49 -5.69 1.40
N SER A 315 11.65 -5.88 2.42
CA SER A 315 11.85 -5.28 3.75
C SER A 315 12.66 -6.14 4.71
N GLY A 316 12.79 -7.43 4.44
CA GLY A 316 13.33 -8.41 5.39
C GLY A 316 12.42 -8.68 6.60
N SER A 317 11.30 -7.97 6.73
CA SER A 317 10.40 -8.05 7.88
C SER A 317 9.19 -8.92 7.61
N ASP A 318 8.72 -9.62 8.65
CA ASP A 318 7.42 -10.30 8.60
C ASP A 318 6.28 -9.27 8.69
N ILE A 319 5.18 -9.55 7.99
CA ILE A 319 3.96 -8.74 8.12
C ILE A 319 3.12 -9.25 9.30
N ARG A 320 2.39 -8.35 9.93
CA ARG A 320 1.30 -8.69 10.86
C ARG A 320 0.00 -8.78 10.07
N VAL A 321 -0.79 -9.81 10.29
CA VAL A 321 -2.12 -9.95 9.68
C VAL A 321 -3.15 -10.10 10.79
N ILE A 322 -3.92 -9.05 11.01
CA ILE A 322 -4.86 -8.89 12.11
C ILE A 322 -6.27 -9.16 11.59
N VAL A 323 -6.95 -10.13 12.19
CA VAL A 323 -8.22 -10.68 11.71
C VAL A 323 -9.24 -10.85 12.84
N SER A 324 -10.48 -11.22 12.48
CA SER A 324 -11.53 -11.62 13.45
C SER A 324 -11.36 -13.07 13.91
N PRO A 325 -11.96 -13.46 15.03
CA PRO A 325 -12.05 -14.84 15.51
C PRO A 325 -12.65 -15.84 14.52
#